data_4d366dc068eaa40a1dc39e97640eb6c8
#
_entry.id   4d366dc068eaa40a1dc39e97640eb6c8
#
_cell.length_a   1.000
_cell.length_b   1.000
_cell.length_c   1.000
_cell.angle_alpha   90.00
_cell.angle_beta   90.00
_cell.angle_gamma   90.00
#
_symmetry.space_group_name_H-M   'P 1'
#
loop_
_entity.id
_entity.type
_entity.pdbx_description
1 polymer ?
#
loop_
_entity_poly.entity_id
_entity_poly.type
_entity_poly.pdbx_seq_one_letter_code
_entity_poly.pdbx_strand_id
1 'polypeptide(L)'
;STSNIANTTAGIDPIFKKLFIEEKKGSFTPKTAPDLNNKTFWLYKEAHTIDQQWSIKACGVRQRHIDQAQSFNLYITPQMKAKEILDLYVEAYKQGIKTIYYIRNQSLEMDECTSCSS
;
A
#
# COMPACT_ATOMS: atom_id res chain seq x y z
N SER A 1 15.16 -1.40 -9.71
CA SER A 1 14.27 -2.16 -10.58
C SER A 1 13.63 -1.27 -11.64
N THR A 2 12.90 -1.89 -12.55
CA THR A 2 12.22 -1.18 -13.65
C THR A 2 11.24 -0.12 -13.14
N SER A 3 10.57 -0.35 -12.02
CA SER A 3 9.64 0.60 -11.42
C SER A 3 10.32 1.90 -11.01
N ASN A 4 11.53 1.85 -10.47
CA ASN A 4 12.30 3.05 -10.12
C ASN A 4 12.71 3.84 -11.37
N ILE A 5 13.07 3.15 -12.45
CA ILE A 5 13.43 3.77 -13.73
C ILE A 5 12.20 4.46 -14.35
N ALA A 6 11.04 3.80 -14.30
CA ALA A 6 9.79 4.31 -14.84
C ALA A 6 9.08 5.32 -13.93
N ASN A 7 9.63 5.60 -12.74
CA ASN A 7 9.04 6.49 -11.74
C ASN A 7 7.59 6.09 -11.37
N THR A 8 7.38 4.82 -11.12
CA THR A 8 6.07 4.25 -10.76
C THR A 8 6.19 3.33 -9.56
N THR A 9 5.07 2.83 -9.06
CA THR A 9 5.05 1.92 -7.90
C THR A 9 5.64 0.56 -8.25
N ALA A 10 6.25 -0.08 -7.26
CA ALA A 10 6.77 -1.43 -7.39
C ALA A 10 5.64 -2.47 -7.19
N GLY A 11 5.62 -3.49 -8.04
CA GLY A 11 4.71 -4.63 -7.90
C GLY A 11 3.24 -4.25 -7.99
N ILE A 12 2.46 -4.91 -7.14
CA ILE A 12 0.99 -4.84 -7.12
C ILE A 12 0.44 -3.99 -5.96
N ASP A 13 1.31 -3.45 -5.13
CA ASP A 13 0.89 -2.64 -3.99
C ASP A 13 0.33 -1.28 -4.44
N PRO A 14 -0.71 -0.77 -3.76
CA PRO A 14 -1.18 0.57 -4.01
C PRO A 14 -0.13 1.61 -3.62
N ILE A 15 -0.21 2.78 -4.21
CA ILE A 15 0.70 3.88 -3.86
C ILE A 15 0.44 4.34 -2.42
N PHE A 16 1.51 4.67 -1.73
CA PHE A 16 1.47 5.12 -0.35
C PHE A 16 0.96 6.55 -0.22
N LYS A 17 1.59 7.44 -0.97
CA LYS A 17 1.28 8.85 -1.09
C LYS A 17 1.33 9.28 -2.55
N LYS A 18 0.43 10.17 -2.95
CA LYS A 18 0.43 10.76 -4.29
C LYS A 18 1.60 11.72 -4.49
N LEU A 19 2.00 12.36 -3.41
CA LEU A 19 3.12 13.31 -3.35
C LEU A 19 3.89 13.05 -2.07
N PHE A 20 5.19 12.84 -2.20
CA PHE A 20 6.09 12.68 -1.05
C PHE A 20 7.49 13.19 -1.39
N ILE A 21 8.28 13.41 -0.35
CA ILE A 21 9.68 13.81 -0.49
C ILE A 21 10.55 12.60 -0.18
N GLU A 22 11.35 12.20 -1.16
CA GLU A 22 12.32 11.13 -1.01
C GLU A 22 13.66 11.70 -0.55
N GLU A 23 14.16 11.20 0.56
CA GLU A 23 15.50 11.52 1.04
C GLU A 23 16.47 10.40 0.63
N LYS A 24 17.52 10.79 -0.12
CA LYS A 24 18.64 9.90 -0.45
C LYS A 24 19.95 10.61 -0.22
N LYS A 25 20.77 10.12 0.70
CA LYS A 25 22.13 10.62 0.96
C LYS A 25 22.18 12.14 1.18
N GLY A 26 21.22 12.67 1.93
CA GLY A 26 21.14 14.10 2.23
C GLY A 26 20.50 14.96 1.14
N SER A 27 20.05 14.35 0.05
CA SER A 27 19.30 15.05 -1.01
C SER A 27 17.80 14.79 -0.87
N PHE A 28 17.00 15.85 -0.97
CA PHE A 28 15.55 15.80 -0.92
C PHE A 28 14.99 15.93 -2.34
N THR A 29 14.31 14.91 -2.83
CA THR A 29 13.69 14.90 -4.15
C THR A 29 12.19 14.73 -4.01
N PRO A 30 11.36 15.67 -4.50
CA PRO A 30 9.92 15.47 -4.53
C PRO A 30 9.56 14.39 -5.54
N LYS A 31 8.68 13.48 -5.13
CA LYS A 31 8.13 12.41 -5.98
C LYS A 31 6.62 12.54 -6.04
N THR A 32 6.09 12.44 -7.26
CA THR A 32 4.65 12.48 -7.51
C THR A 32 4.22 11.21 -8.23
N ALA A 33 2.93 10.88 -8.09
CA ALA A 33 2.32 9.85 -8.93
C ALA A 33 2.43 10.27 -10.41
N PRO A 34 2.59 9.30 -11.36
CA PRO A 34 2.67 9.63 -12.78
C PRO A 34 1.47 10.44 -13.25
N ASP A 35 1.71 11.48 -14.04
CA ASP A 35 0.67 12.37 -14.58
C ASP A 35 -0.22 13.04 -13.53
N LEU A 36 0.27 13.25 -12.33
CA LEU A 36 -0.48 13.91 -11.26
C LEU A 36 -0.69 15.40 -11.61
N ASN A 37 -1.96 15.80 -11.71
CA ASN A 37 -2.40 17.16 -11.96
C ASN A 37 -3.79 17.39 -11.38
N ASN A 38 -4.36 18.60 -11.55
CA ASN A 38 -5.66 18.95 -11.00
C ASN A 38 -6.81 18.05 -11.51
N LYS A 39 -6.67 17.47 -12.70
CA LYS A 39 -7.68 16.58 -13.28
C LYS A 39 -7.53 15.14 -12.81
N THR A 40 -6.30 14.68 -12.56
CA THR A 40 -5.99 13.29 -12.21
C THR A 40 -5.85 13.07 -10.72
N PHE A 41 -5.72 14.12 -9.93
CA PHE A 41 -5.52 14.03 -8.47
C PHE A 41 -6.54 13.10 -7.79
N TRP A 42 -7.80 13.19 -8.18
CA TRP A 42 -8.90 12.41 -7.59
C TRP A 42 -8.97 10.97 -8.08
N LEU A 43 -8.25 10.64 -9.15
CA LEU A 43 -8.19 9.28 -9.68
C LEU A 43 -7.24 8.40 -8.87
N TYR A 44 -6.23 8.99 -8.26
CA TYR A 44 -5.29 8.27 -7.42
C TYR A 44 -5.83 8.06 -6.01
N LYS A 45 -5.79 6.83 -5.55
CA LYS A 45 -6.17 6.45 -4.18
C LYS A 45 -4.91 5.98 -3.46
N GLU A 46 -4.70 6.51 -2.27
CA GLU A 46 -3.58 6.12 -1.42
C GLU A 46 -3.92 4.85 -0.65
N ALA A 47 -2.89 4.07 -0.30
CA ALA A 47 -3.04 2.74 0.28
C ALA A 47 -3.97 2.70 1.50
N HIS A 48 -3.86 3.67 2.42
CA HIS A 48 -4.67 3.73 3.63
C HIS A 48 -6.10 4.22 3.42
N THR A 49 -6.44 4.75 2.25
CA THR A 49 -7.80 5.21 1.92
C THR A 49 -8.60 4.19 1.14
N ILE A 50 -7.95 3.14 0.64
CA ILE A 50 -8.59 2.06 -0.10
C ILE A 50 -9.26 1.10 0.87
N ASP A 51 -10.50 0.68 0.56
CA ASP A 51 -11.14 -0.43 1.26
C ASP A 51 -10.32 -1.71 1.02
N GLN A 52 -9.73 -2.25 2.09
CA GLN A 52 -8.84 -3.42 2.02
C GLN A 52 -9.54 -4.69 1.53
N GLN A 53 -10.85 -4.74 1.59
CA GLN A 53 -11.63 -5.86 1.01
C GLN A 53 -11.35 -6.03 -0.48
N TRP A 54 -11.19 -4.94 -1.21
CA TRP A 54 -10.87 -4.98 -2.64
C TRP A 54 -9.45 -5.50 -2.89
N SER A 55 -8.50 -5.11 -2.07
CA SER A 55 -7.13 -5.62 -2.15
C SER A 55 -7.08 -7.12 -1.89
N ILE A 56 -7.84 -7.60 -0.90
CA ILE A 56 -7.96 -9.02 -0.57
C ILE A 56 -8.59 -9.79 -1.74
N LYS A 57 -9.67 -9.30 -2.31
CA LYS A 57 -10.32 -9.93 -3.45
C LYS A 57 -9.39 -10.02 -4.66
N ALA A 58 -8.68 -8.94 -4.97
CA ALA A 58 -7.71 -8.93 -6.06
C ALA A 58 -6.56 -9.93 -5.82
N CYS A 59 -6.05 -9.98 -4.59
CA CYS A 59 -5.03 -10.95 -4.20
C CYS A 59 -5.54 -12.40 -4.33
N GLY A 60 -6.78 -12.65 -3.91
CA GLY A 60 -7.43 -13.96 -4.03
C GLY A 60 -7.54 -14.42 -5.48
N VAL A 61 -7.93 -13.52 -6.38
CA VAL A 61 -8.00 -13.83 -7.82
C VAL A 61 -6.62 -14.23 -8.36
N ARG A 62 -5.58 -13.48 -8.02
CA ARG A 62 -4.21 -13.81 -8.43
C ARG A 62 -3.74 -15.14 -7.84
N GLN A 63 -4.10 -15.43 -6.58
CA GLN A 63 -3.65 -16.64 -5.88
C GLN A 63 -4.12 -17.93 -6.56
N ARG A 64 -5.21 -17.89 -7.29
CA ARG A 64 -5.70 -19.05 -8.07
C ARG A 64 -4.76 -19.44 -9.20
N HIS A 65 -3.88 -18.55 -9.62
CA HIS A 65 -2.96 -18.74 -10.74
C HIS A 65 -1.49 -18.77 -10.29
N ILE A 66 -1.23 -18.76 -9.00
CA ILE A 66 0.11 -18.71 -8.42
C ILE A 66 0.24 -19.80 -7.37
N ASP A 67 1.25 -20.65 -7.50
CA ASP A 67 1.49 -21.77 -6.56
C ASP A 67 2.07 -21.27 -5.24
N GLN A 68 2.92 -20.26 -5.28
CA GLN A 68 3.56 -19.70 -4.09
C GLN A 68 2.69 -18.62 -3.41
N ALA A 69 3.07 -18.27 -2.20
CA ALA A 69 2.45 -17.15 -1.49
C ALA A 69 2.84 -15.81 -2.15
N GLN A 70 1.95 -14.84 -2.05
CA GLN A 70 2.20 -13.47 -2.49
C GLN A 70 2.68 -12.62 -1.31
N SER A 71 3.61 -11.68 -1.56
CA SER A 71 3.97 -10.64 -0.58
C SER A 71 2.85 -9.61 -0.47
N PHE A 72 1.76 -10.00 0.18
CA PHE A 72 0.56 -9.20 0.29
C PHE A 72 0.53 -8.44 1.61
N ASN A 73 0.34 -7.13 1.55
CA ASN A 73 0.29 -6.25 2.70
C ASN A 73 -1.12 -5.69 2.92
N LEU A 74 -1.51 -5.56 4.17
CA LEU A 74 -2.72 -4.84 4.57
C LEU A 74 -2.35 -3.47 5.13
N TYR A 75 -3.17 -2.47 4.81
CA TYR A 75 -3.02 -1.10 5.28
C TYR A 75 -4.17 -0.77 6.22
N ILE A 76 -3.85 -0.52 7.47
CA ILE A 76 -4.83 -0.21 8.51
C ILE A 76 -4.68 1.22 9.00
N THR A 77 -5.76 1.76 9.55
CA THR A 77 -5.79 3.10 10.13
C THR A 77 -6.12 3.00 11.63
N PRO A 78 -5.75 4.02 12.43
CA PRO A 78 -6.09 4.02 13.87
C PRO A 78 -7.59 3.99 14.16
N GLN A 79 -8.43 4.38 13.19
CA GLN A 79 -9.88 4.39 13.32
C GLN A 79 -10.49 2.99 13.15
N MET A 80 -9.77 2.05 12.58
CA MET A 80 -10.26 0.68 12.39
C MET A 80 -10.34 -0.05 13.73
N LYS A 81 -11.50 -0.69 13.94
CA LYS A 81 -11.74 -1.51 15.13
C LYS A 81 -11.08 -2.89 14.98
N ALA A 82 -10.72 -3.51 16.09
CA ALA A 82 -10.13 -4.85 16.11
C ALA A 82 -10.99 -5.88 15.35
N LYS A 83 -12.30 -5.77 15.45
CA LYS A 83 -13.23 -6.63 14.72
C LYS A 83 -13.08 -6.47 13.20
N GLU A 84 -12.95 -5.25 12.72
CA GLU A 84 -12.77 -4.97 11.29
C GLU A 84 -11.47 -5.57 10.76
N ILE A 85 -10.40 -5.48 11.55
CA ILE A 85 -9.11 -6.10 11.21
C ILE A 85 -9.23 -7.62 11.19
N LEU A 86 -9.91 -8.22 12.17
CA LEU A 86 -10.16 -9.64 12.19
C LEU A 86 -10.98 -10.09 10.98
N ASP A 87 -12.00 -9.33 10.61
CA ASP A 87 -12.84 -9.62 9.44
C ASP A 87 -12.02 -9.62 8.14
N LEU A 88 -10.99 -8.76 8.03
CA LEU A 88 -10.05 -8.77 6.90
C LEU A 88 -9.26 -10.07 6.84
N TYR A 89 -8.76 -10.56 7.97
CA TYR A 89 -8.06 -11.86 8.03
C TYR A 89 -8.96 -13.03 7.64
N VAL A 90 -10.19 -13.02 8.14
CA VAL A 90 -11.17 -14.04 7.80
C VAL A 90 -11.50 -14.04 6.31
N GLU A 91 -11.68 -12.84 5.74
CA GLU A 91 -11.92 -12.69 4.30
C GLU A 91 -10.73 -13.18 3.47
N ALA A 92 -9.51 -12.85 3.88
CA ALA A 92 -8.29 -13.35 3.23
C ALA A 92 -8.25 -14.88 3.22
N TYR A 93 -8.58 -15.50 4.33
CA TYR A 93 -8.69 -16.97 4.42
C TYR A 93 -9.74 -17.52 3.46
N LYS A 94 -10.93 -16.92 3.43
CA LYS A 94 -12.01 -17.34 2.52
C LYS A 94 -11.63 -17.20 1.05
N GLN A 95 -10.84 -16.20 0.70
CA GLN A 95 -10.36 -15.98 -0.66
C GLN A 95 -9.21 -16.92 -1.06
N GLY A 96 -8.72 -17.75 -0.15
CA GLY A 96 -7.63 -18.70 -0.40
C GLY A 96 -6.25 -18.07 -0.45
N ILE A 97 -6.08 -16.90 0.15
CA ILE A 97 -4.76 -16.24 0.26
C ILE A 97 -3.89 -17.03 1.23
N LYS A 98 -2.68 -17.37 0.81
CA LYS A 98 -1.79 -18.23 1.59
C LYS A 98 -1.13 -17.52 2.77
N THR A 99 -0.83 -16.23 2.63
CA THR A 99 -0.22 -15.45 3.71
C THR A 99 -0.49 -13.97 3.56
N ILE A 100 -0.52 -13.27 4.69
CA ILE A 100 -0.46 -11.82 4.80
C ILE A 100 0.92 -11.51 5.35
N TYR A 101 1.69 -10.65 4.66
CA TYR A 101 3.08 -10.39 5.00
C TYR A 101 3.22 -9.31 6.07
N TYR A 102 2.86 -8.07 5.75
CA TYR A 102 2.88 -6.97 6.71
C TYR A 102 1.50 -6.37 6.91
N ILE A 103 1.27 -5.91 8.14
CA ILE A 103 0.19 -4.97 8.44
C ILE A 103 0.84 -3.61 8.66
N ARG A 104 0.54 -2.65 7.79
CA ARG A 104 1.08 -1.30 7.85
C ARG A 104 0.07 -0.37 8.50
N ASN A 105 0.46 0.16 9.65
CA ASN A 105 -0.34 1.13 10.38
C ASN A 105 0.06 2.54 9.97
N GLN A 106 -0.92 3.37 9.67
CA GLN A 106 -0.69 4.76 9.25
C GLN A 106 0.10 5.59 10.28
N SER A 107 -0.12 5.36 11.58
CA SER A 107 0.57 6.11 12.63
C SER A 107 2.06 5.82 12.69
N LEU A 108 2.47 4.57 12.50
CA LEU A 108 3.89 4.18 12.49
C LEU A 108 4.65 4.82 11.31
N GLU A 109 3.98 5.00 10.21
CA GLU A 109 4.58 5.58 9.01
C GLU A 109 4.73 7.10 9.07
N MET A 110 3.84 7.77 9.77
CA MET A 110 4.00 9.20 10.07
C MET A 110 5.22 9.43 10.98
N ASP A 111 5.45 8.53 11.94
CA ASP A 111 6.61 8.60 12.82
C ASP A 111 7.93 8.35 12.07
N GLU A 112 7.93 7.43 11.11
CA GLU A 112 9.09 7.22 10.22
C GLU A 112 9.37 8.45 9.36
N CYS A 113 8.35 9.09 8.84
CA CYS A 113 8.50 10.33 8.06
C CYS A 113 8.99 11.51 8.92
N THR A 114 8.55 11.61 10.18
CA THR A 114 9.03 12.64 11.10
C THR A 114 10.46 12.38 11.59
N SER A 115 10.86 11.12 11.75
CA SER A 115 12.25 10.79 12.10
C SER A 115 13.23 11.03 10.95
N CYS A 116 12.77 10.97 9.70
CA CYS A 116 13.55 11.33 8.53
C CYS A 116 13.72 12.84 8.34
N SER A 117 12.95 13.66 9.05
CA SER A 117 12.97 15.12 8.96
C SER A 117 13.74 15.81 10.10
N SER A 118 14.40 15.05 10.99
CA SER A 118 15.22 15.55 12.10
C SER A 118 16.72 15.36 11.86
#